data_bff0c15703c5ff63ea0f603d9415af86
#
_entry.id   bff0c15703c5ff63ea0f603d9415af86
#
_cell.length_a   1.000
_cell.length_b   1.000
_cell.length_c   1.000
_cell.angle_alpha   90.00
_cell.angle_beta   90.00
_cell.angle_gamma   90.00
#
_symmetry.space_group_name_H-M   'P 1'
#
loop_
_entity.id
_entity.type
_entity.pdbx_description
1 polymer ?
#
loop_
_entity_poly.entity_id
_entity_poly.type
_entity_poly.pdbx_seq_one_letter_code
_entity_poly.pdbx_strand_id
1 'polypeptide(L)'
;RHARLMSARPEKGPGQFKREVNRAGQTVFVDPGHVEGTLRQGFELYLSLETAFARAVYMMFLVSEVHPFADGNGRIARVMANAELVAAGEERILVPTVYRANYLSALKALSQAQDPGPIVRVLDFAQRWVAATPWMDLEGTRVALERNHAFMDANEAENAGIRLRLP
;
A
#
# COMPACT_ATOMS: atom_id res chain seq x y z
N ARG A 1 -10.63 0.21 -11.89
CA ARG A 1 -10.55 0.60 -10.46
C ARG A 1 -10.02 2.04 -10.30
N HIS A 2 -8.89 2.40 -10.91
CA HIS A 2 -8.33 3.75 -10.80
C HIS A 2 -9.29 4.86 -11.27
N ALA A 3 -9.99 4.67 -12.40
CA ALA A 3 -10.98 5.63 -12.88
C ALA A 3 -12.05 5.95 -11.82
N ARG A 4 -12.55 4.93 -11.12
CA ARG A 4 -13.54 5.10 -10.04
C ARG A 4 -12.93 5.78 -8.80
N LEU A 5 -11.72 5.39 -8.43
CA LEU A 5 -10.99 5.96 -7.29
C LEU A 5 -10.74 7.47 -7.45
N MET A 6 -10.47 7.89 -8.68
CA MET A 6 -10.07 9.26 -9.03
C MET A 6 -11.20 10.07 -9.70
N SER A 7 -12.45 9.59 -9.67
CA SER A 7 -13.58 10.22 -10.38
C SER A 7 -13.82 11.68 -9.98
N ALA A 8 -13.50 12.07 -8.74
CA ALA A 8 -13.61 13.45 -8.25
C ALA A 8 -12.46 14.37 -8.71
N ARG A 9 -11.48 13.84 -9.45
CA ARG A 9 -10.29 14.59 -9.94
C ARG A 9 -10.08 14.38 -11.43
N PRO A 10 -10.99 14.86 -12.29
CA PRO A 10 -10.95 14.63 -13.74
C PRO A 10 -9.67 15.18 -14.39
N GLU A 11 -9.10 16.26 -13.84
CA GLU A 11 -7.83 16.87 -14.32
C GLU A 11 -6.62 15.94 -14.18
N LYS A 12 -6.72 14.86 -13.41
CA LYS A 12 -5.66 13.85 -13.24
C LYS A 12 -5.79 12.64 -14.18
N GLY A 13 -6.70 12.70 -15.16
CA GLY A 13 -6.89 11.64 -16.15
C GLY A 13 -7.30 10.29 -15.52
N PRO A 14 -8.47 10.18 -14.83
CA PRO A 14 -8.88 8.94 -14.18
C PRO A 14 -8.87 7.73 -15.13
N GLY A 15 -8.12 6.69 -14.78
CA GLY A 15 -8.02 5.45 -15.57
C GLY A 15 -7.03 5.49 -16.73
N GLN A 16 -6.44 6.64 -17.03
CA GLN A 16 -5.43 6.77 -18.08
C GLN A 16 -4.03 6.67 -17.49
N PHE A 17 -3.12 5.98 -18.20
CA PHE A 17 -1.72 5.98 -17.83
C PHE A 17 -1.13 7.38 -17.97
N LYS A 18 -0.12 7.66 -17.17
CA LYS A 18 0.59 8.94 -17.18
C LYS A 18 1.22 9.23 -18.54
N ARG A 19 1.31 10.50 -18.87
CA ARG A 19 1.95 10.97 -20.11
C ARG A 19 3.31 11.63 -19.85
N GLU A 20 3.60 11.91 -18.57
CA GLU A 20 4.84 12.54 -18.12
C GLU A 20 5.48 11.68 -17.02
N VAL A 21 6.79 11.79 -16.91
CA VAL A 21 7.55 11.11 -15.83
C VAL A 21 7.18 11.74 -14.51
N ASN A 22 6.76 10.94 -13.57
CA ASN A 22 6.52 11.41 -12.20
C ASN A 22 7.67 11.02 -11.25
N ARG A 23 7.78 11.76 -10.17
CA ARG A 23 8.85 11.63 -9.16
C ARG A 23 8.27 11.71 -7.75
N ALA A 24 8.97 11.05 -6.82
CA ALA A 24 8.73 11.22 -5.38
C ALA A 24 10.08 11.40 -4.68
N GLY A 25 10.37 12.63 -4.26
CA GLY A 25 11.69 13.01 -3.79
C GLY A 25 12.74 12.77 -4.89
N GLN A 26 13.73 11.92 -4.61
CA GLN A 26 14.78 11.54 -5.57
C GLN A 26 14.39 10.34 -6.46
N THR A 27 13.31 9.64 -6.15
CA THR A 27 12.86 8.48 -6.93
C THR A 27 12.21 8.94 -8.21
N VAL A 28 12.74 8.48 -9.35
CA VAL A 28 12.15 8.64 -10.69
C VAL A 28 11.46 7.34 -11.04
N PHE A 29 10.18 7.39 -11.33
CA PHE A 29 9.39 6.21 -11.69
C PHE A 29 9.49 5.86 -13.17
N VAL A 30 8.98 4.68 -13.53
CA VAL A 30 9.00 4.14 -14.90
C VAL A 30 8.54 5.19 -15.91
N ASP A 31 9.27 5.29 -17.02
CA ASP A 31 8.93 6.19 -18.14
C ASP A 31 7.53 5.87 -18.70
N PRO A 32 6.74 6.90 -19.09
CA PRO A 32 5.40 6.68 -19.63
C PRO A 32 5.32 5.66 -20.77
N GLY A 33 6.29 5.66 -21.67
CA GLY A 33 6.35 4.72 -22.80
C GLY A 33 6.58 3.26 -22.40
N HIS A 34 7.07 3.01 -21.18
CA HIS A 34 7.35 1.67 -20.67
C HIS A 34 6.32 1.16 -19.66
N VAL A 35 5.36 2.00 -19.24
CA VAL A 35 4.38 1.63 -18.17
C VAL A 35 3.64 0.35 -18.52
N GLU A 36 3.05 0.27 -19.72
CA GLU A 36 2.24 -0.89 -20.09
C GLU A 36 3.07 -2.17 -20.19
N GLY A 37 4.26 -2.09 -20.81
CA GLY A 37 5.16 -3.24 -20.93
C GLY A 37 5.64 -3.76 -19.58
N THR A 38 6.03 -2.84 -18.68
CA THR A 38 6.47 -3.20 -17.32
C THR A 38 5.33 -3.82 -16.50
N LEU A 39 4.12 -3.27 -16.57
CA LEU A 39 2.96 -3.85 -15.89
C LEU A 39 2.64 -5.24 -16.43
N ARG A 40 2.69 -5.45 -17.75
CA ARG A 40 2.44 -6.75 -18.39
C ARG A 40 3.45 -7.80 -17.93
N GLN A 41 4.73 -7.49 -17.99
CA GLN A 41 5.80 -8.38 -17.53
C GLN A 41 5.68 -8.67 -16.01
N GLY A 42 5.41 -7.63 -15.20
CA GLY A 42 5.16 -7.81 -13.78
C GLY A 42 3.96 -8.70 -13.49
N PHE A 43 2.91 -8.65 -14.31
CA PHE A 43 1.74 -9.50 -14.14
C PHE A 43 2.04 -10.98 -14.46
N GLU A 44 2.97 -11.28 -15.36
CA GLU A 44 3.43 -12.65 -15.58
C GLU A 44 4.10 -13.24 -14.34
N LEU A 45 4.94 -12.44 -13.66
CA LEU A 45 5.54 -12.84 -12.39
C LEU A 45 4.49 -13.01 -11.27
N TYR A 46 3.48 -12.13 -11.23
CA TYR A 46 2.36 -12.26 -10.30
C TYR A 46 1.65 -13.62 -10.43
N LEU A 47 1.46 -14.13 -11.64
CA LEU A 47 0.79 -15.42 -11.87
C LEU A 47 1.53 -16.62 -11.28
N SER A 48 2.82 -16.51 -11.00
CA SER A 48 3.61 -17.55 -10.34
C SER A 48 3.48 -17.58 -8.81
N LEU A 49 2.83 -16.58 -8.22
CA LEU A 49 2.69 -16.48 -6.76
C LEU A 49 1.52 -17.32 -6.25
N GLU A 50 1.77 -18.17 -5.27
CA GLU A 50 0.80 -19.16 -4.80
C GLU A 50 -0.19 -18.61 -3.77
N THR A 51 0.28 -17.76 -2.82
CA THR A 51 -0.56 -17.28 -1.73
C THR A 51 -1.17 -15.90 -2.02
N ALA A 52 -2.38 -15.65 -1.48
CA ALA A 52 -3.05 -14.35 -1.60
C ALA A 52 -2.22 -13.23 -0.98
N PHE A 53 -1.57 -13.50 0.16
CA PHE A 53 -0.69 -12.53 0.80
C PHE A 53 0.51 -12.17 -0.09
N ALA A 54 1.19 -13.17 -0.70
CA ALA A 54 2.30 -12.90 -1.62
C ALA A 54 1.83 -12.08 -2.83
N ARG A 55 0.68 -12.42 -3.42
CA ARG A 55 0.06 -11.63 -4.51
C ARG A 55 -0.26 -10.21 -4.08
N ALA A 56 -0.82 -10.03 -2.88
CA ALA A 56 -1.14 -8.72 -2.34
C ALA A 56 0.11 -7.84 -2.15
N VAL A 57 1.16 -8.38 -1.52
CA VAL A 57 2.45 -7.70 -1.33
C VAL A 57 3.05 -7.32 -2.68
N TYR A 58 3.07 -8.26 -3.63
CA TYR A 58 3.62 -8.04 -4.95
C TYR A 58 2.84 -7.01 -5.76
N MET A 59 1.51 -7.05 -5.75
CA MET A 59 0.68 -6.04 -6.42
C MET A 59 0.87 -4.65 -5.84
N MET A 60 1.02 -4.55 -4.52
CA MET A 60 1.32 -3.27 -3.88
C MET A 60 2.67 -2.72 -4.34
N PHE A 61 3.69 -3.57 -4.39
CA PHE A 61 5.02 -3.24 -4.88
C PHE A 61 4.98 -2.84 -6.37
N LEU A 62 4.47 -3.70 -7.23
CA LEU A 62 4.44 -3.47 -8.68
C LEU A 62 3.79 -2.13 -9.04
N VAL A 63 2.62 -1.84 -8.48
CA VAL A 63 1.91 -0.58 -8.75
C VAL A 63 2.65 0.62 -8.17
N SER A 64 3.30 0.47 -7.00
CA SER A 64 4.08 1.54 -6.38
C SER A 64 5.34 1.86 -7.18
N GLU A 65 6.04 0.86 -7.74
CA GLU A 65 7.27 1.04 -8.51
C GLU A 65 7.00 1.56 -9.91
N VAL A 66 6.05 0.97 -10.62
CA VAL A 66 5.69 1.44 -11.97
C VAL A 66 5.10 2.84 -11.93
N HIS A 67 4.34 3.15 -10.89
CA HIS A 67 3.68 4.44 -10.71
C HIS A 67 2.90 4.87 -11.95
N PRO A 68 1.94 4.03 -12.41
CA PRO A 68 1.41 4.09 -13.78
C PRO A 68 0.52 5.32 -14.07
N PHE A 69 0.04 6.02 -13.05
CA PHE A 69 -0.91 7.12 -13.20
C PHE A 69 -0.30 8.47 -12.82
N ALA A 70 -0.92 9.57 -13.26
CA ALA A 70 -0.49 10.92 -12.88
C ALA A 70 -0.65 11.20 -11.38
N ASP A 71 -1.65 10.61 -10.73
CA ASP A 71 -1.90 10.68 -9.27
C ASP A 71 -2.61 9.40 -8.81
N GLY A 72 -2.73 9.20 -7.49
CA GLY A 72 -3.48 8.10 -6.89
C GLY A 72 -2.78 6.74 -6.88
N ASN A 73 -1.50 6.66 -7.27
CA ASN A 73 -0.77 5.40 -7.37
C ASN A 73 -0.71 4.63 -6.03
N GLY A 74 -0.36 5.30 -4.93
CA GLY A 74 -0.34 4.66 -3.62
C GLY A 74 -1.73 4.19 -3.14
N ARG A 75 -2.79 4.91 -3.50
CA ARG A 75 -4.18 4.50 -3.19
C ARG A 75 -4.59 3.27 -3.97
N ILE A 76 -4.34 3.27 -5.29
CA ILE A 76 -4.68 2.13 -6.14
C ILE A 76 -3.81 0.90 -5.83
N ALA A 77 -2.54 1.07 -5.47
CA ALA A 77 -1.67 -0.02 -5.01
C ALA A 77 -2.30 -0.77 -3.82
N ARG A 78 -2.74 -0.03 -2.78
CA ARG A 78 -3.43 -0.62 -1.63
C ARG A 78 -4.77 -1.26 -1.98
N VAL A 79 -5.55 -0.65 -2.87
CA VAL A 79 -6.82 -1.23 -3.36
C VAL A 79 -6.58 -2.53 -4.13
N MET A 80 -5.54 -2.59 -4.94
CA MET A 80 -5.20 -3.81 -5.70
C MET A 80 -4.71 -4.92 -4.79
N ALA A 81 -3.81 -4.61 -3.84
CA ALA A 81 -3.35 -5.56 -2.84
C ALA A 81 -4.52 -6.14 -2.02
N ASN A 82 -5.39 -5.28 -1.50
CA ASN A 82 -6.55 -5.73 -0.73
C ASN A 82 -7.58 -6.52 -1.56
N ALA A 83 -7.62 -6.33 -2.87
CA ALA A 83 -8.48 -7.14 -3.73
C ALA A 83 -8.05 -8.61 -3.77
N GLU A 84 -6.74 -8.89 -3.69
CA GLU A 84 -6.21 -10.26 -3.61
C GLU A 84 -6.63 -10.95 -2.30
N LEU A 85 -6.48 -10.24 -1.19
CA LEU A 85 -6.83 -10.75 0.13
C LEU A 85 -8.34 -11.02 0.25
N VAL A 86 -9.17 -10.05 -0.15
CA VAL A 86 -10.64 -10.19 -0.11
C VAL A 86 -11.12 -11.32 -1.02
N ALA A 87 -10.52 -11.51 -2.20
CA ALA A 87 -10.87 -12.61 -3.10
C ALA A 87 -10.56 -13.99 -2.49
N ALA A 88 -9.58 -14.06 -1.59
CA ALA A 88 -9.20 -15.28 -0.87
C ALA A 88 -9.91 -15.45 0.49
N GLY A 89 -10.78 -14.51 0.87
CA GLY A 89 -11.45 -14.51 2.18
C GLY A 89 -10.53 -14.13 3.34
N GLU A 90 -9.37 -13.52 3.04
CA GLU A 90 -8.43 -13.07 4.05
C GLU A 90 -8.72 -11.64 4.53
N GLU A 91 -8.21 -11.32 5.72
CA GLU A 91 -8.31 -9.98 6.28
C GLU A 91 -7.54 -8.94 5.44
N ARG A 92 -8.09 -7.75 5.40
CA ARG A 92 -7.48 -6.63 4.68
C ARG A 92 -6.24 -6.11 5.39
N ILE A 93 -5.37 -5.46 4.61
CA ILE A 93 -4.27 -4.66 5.13
C ILE A 93 -4.70 -3.19 5.15
N LEU A 94 -4.76 -2.60 6.35
CA LEU A 94 -4.87 -1.17 6.56
C LEU A 94 -3.58 -0.67 7.22
N VAL A 95 -3.00 0.37 6.66
CA VAL A 95 -1.80 0.99 7.25
C VAL A 95 -2.25 2.26 7.99
N PRO A 96 -2.33 2.23 9.33
CA PRO A 96 -2.68 3.40 10.13
C PRO A 96 -1.67 4.54 9.93
N THR A 97 -2.08 5.77 10.20
CA THR A 97 -1.22 6.94 10.00
C THR A 97 0.07 6.86 10.81
N VAL A 98 -0.02 6.42 12.06
CA VAL A 98 1.14 6.18 12.95
C VAL A 98 2.16 5.20 12.36
N TYR A 99 1.72 4.28 11.50
CA TYR A 99 2.57 3.23 10.91
C TYR A 99 3.05 3.56 9.50
N ARG A 100 2.67 4.74 8.98
CA ARG A 100 2.95 5.15 7.60
C ARG A 100 4.45 5.25 7.30
N ALA A 101 5.27 5.74 8.24
CA ALA A 101 6.72 5.85 8.06
C ALA A 101 7.38 4.48 7.89
N ASN A 102 6.99 3.50 8.72
CA ASN A 102 7.45 2.12 8.62
C ASN A 102 7.13 1.50 7.24
N TYR A 103 5.91 1.71 6.75
CA TYR A 103 5.48 1.26 5.43
C TYR A 103 6.31 1.88 4.30
N LEU A 104 6.51 3.19 4.32
CA LEU A 104 7.27 3.89 3.28
C LEU A 104 8.76 3.50 3.29
N SER A 105 9.37 3.35 4.49
CA SER A 105 10.74 2.89 4.64
C SER A 105 10.91 1.45 4.14
N ALA A 106 9.94 0.59 4.41
CA ALA A 106 9.96 -0.79 3.95
C ALA A 106 9.80 -0.90 2.42
N LEU A 107 8.93 -0.09 1.79
CA LEU A 107 8.85 0.01 0.33
C LEU A 107 10.19 0.48 -0.27
N LYS A 108 10.82 1.48 0.35
CA LYS A 108 12.12 2.00 -0.09
C LYS A 108 13.22 0.94 0.00
N ALA A 109 13.24 0.13 1.07
CA ALA A 109 14.19 -0.97 1.21
C ALA A 109 14.02 -2.01 0.08
N LEU A 110 12.79 -2.36 -0.26
CA LEU A 110 12.50 -3.26 -1.38
C LEU A 110 12.96 -2.66 -2.73
N SER A 111 12.61 -1.40 -2.99
CA SER A 111 12.94 -0.71 -4.25
C SER A 111 14.44 -0.50 -4.45
N GLN A 112 15.15 -0.07 -3.40
CA GLN A 112 16.55 0.35 -3.51
C GLN A 112 17.56 -0.74 -3.14
N ALA A 113 17.22 -1.59 -2.16
CA ALA A 113 18.11 -2.65 -1.67
C ALA A 113 17.68 -4.05 -2.11
N GLN A 114 16.58 -4.18 -2.85
CA GLN A 114 15.97 -5.47 -3.26
C GLN A 114 15.72 -6.41 -2.07
N ASP A 115 15.47 -5.82 -0.88
CA ASP A 115 15.16 -6.58 0.34
C ASP A 115 13.64 -6.59 0.59
N PRO A 116 12.95 -7.70 0.34
CA PRO A 116 11.51 -7.83 0.59
C PRO A 116 11.18 -8.03 2.08
N GLY A 117 12.14 -8.38 2.93
CA GLY A 117 11.90 -8.72 4.32
C GLY A 117 11.16 -7.63 5.11
N PRO A 118 11.58 -6.35 5.06
CA PRO A 118 10.89 -5.27 5.76
C PRO A 118 9.43 -5.10 5.34
N ILE A 119 9.12 -5.09 4.04
CA ILE A 119 7.75 -4.86 3.57
C ILE A 119 6.83 -6.03 3.90
N VAL A 120 7.32 -7.26 3.82
CA VAL A 120 6.57 -8.46 4.23
C VAL A 120 6.20 -8.37 5.71
N ARG A 121 7.15 -8.05 6.59
CA ARG A 121 6.90 -7.89 8.03
C ARG A 121 5.91 -6.76 8.35
N VAL A 122 6.06 -5.63 7.66
CA VAL A 122 5.17 -4.47 7.87
C VAL A 122 3.74 -4.79 7.45
N LEU A 123 3.54 -5.45 6.33
CA LEU A 123 2.21 -5.77 5.83
C LEU A 123 1.57 -6.93 6.59
N ASP A 124 2.33 -7.96 6.99
CA ASP A 124 1.86 -9.02 7.87
C ASP A 124 1.40 -8.44 9.22
N PHE A 125 2.20 -7.56 9.83
CA PHE A 125 1.80 -6.91 11.06
C PHE A 125 0.53 -6.07 10.90
N ALA A 126 0.42 -5.31 9.80
CA ALA A 126 -0.76 -4.49 9.52
C ALA A 126 -2.02 -5.35 9.28
N GLN A 127 -1.89 -6.51 8.63
CA GLN A 127 -3.00 -7.48 8.47
C GLN A 127 -3.45 -8.05 9.81
N ARG A 128 -2.51 -8.49 10.64
CA ARG A 128 -2.81 -8.98 12.00
C ARG A 128 -3.43 -7.91 12.88
N TRP A 129 -3.01 -6.66 12.74
CA TRP A 129 -3.61 -5.54 13.47
C TRP A 129 -5.08 -5.34 13.06
N VAL A 130 -5.39 -5.45 11.77
CA VAL A 130 -6.79 -5.42 11.29
C VAL A 130 -7.57 -6.60 11.86
N ALA A 131 -7.04 -7.82 11.78
CA ALA A 131 -7.70 -9.02 12.29
C ALA A 131 -8.02 -8.95 13.80
N ALA A 132 -7.16 -8.30 14.57
CA ALA A 132 -7.33 -8.15 16.02
C ALA A 132 -8.25 -6.97 16.45
N THR A 133 -8.60 -6.07 15.51
CA THR A 133 -9.45 -4.91 15.82
C THR A 133 -10.92 -5.31 15.75
N PRO A 134 -11.75 -4.97 16.77
CA PRO A 134 -13.15 -5.41 16.85
C PRO A 134 -14.10 -4.56 15.98
N TRP A 135 -13.96 -4.63 14.65
CA TRP A 135 -14.67 -3.79 13.65
C TRP A 135 -16.21 -3.85 13.73
N MET A 136 -16.77 -4.91 14.31
CA MET A 136 -18.22 -5.06 14.49
C MET A 136 -18.77 -4.37 15.74
N ASP A 137 -17.90 -3.92 16.61
CA ASP A 137 -18.22 -3.14 17.81
C ASP A 137 -17.65 -1.71 17.65
N LEU A 138 -18.53 -0.73 17.47
CA LEU A 138 -18.13 0.66 17.21
C LEU A 138 -17.32 1.25 18.38
N GLU A 139 -17.76 1.00 19.62
CA GLU A 139 -17.08 1.53 20.81
C GLU A 139 -15.75 0.80 21.06
N GLY A 140 -15.73 -0.52 20.94
CA GLY A 140 -14.50 -1.29 21.03
C GLY A 140 -13.49 -0.91 19.94
N THR A 141 -13.95 -0.68 18.71
CA THR A 141 -13.10 -0.15 17.62
C THR A 141 -12.52 1.21 17.96
N ARG A 142 -13.35 2.15 18.44
CA ARG A 142 -12.89 3.49 18.83
C ARG A 142 -11.81 3.42 19.89
N VAL A 143 -12.03 2.65 20.95
CA VAL A 143 -11.06 2.44 22.04
C VAL A 143 -9.76 1.82 21.52
N ALA A 144 -9.85 0.80 20.66
CA ALA A 144 -8.68 0.16 20.06
C ALA A 144 -7.85 1.13 19.22
N LEU A 145 -8.48 1.93 18.36
CA LEU A 145 -7.83 2.92 17.52
C LEU A 145 -7.15 4.03 18.35
N GLU A 146 -7.82 4.52 19.39
CA GLU A 146 -7.27 5.54 20.31
C GLU A 146 -6.05 5.01 21.08
N ARG A 147 -6.16 3.81 21.67
CA ARG A 147 -5.06 3.15 22.41
C ARG A 147 -3.82 2.93 21.53
N ASN A 148 -4.02 2.65 20.26
CA ASN A 148 -2.96 2.40 19.31
C ASN A 148 -2.45 3.68 18.62
N HIS A 149 -2.99 4.84 18.98
CA HIS A 149 -2.65 6.12 18.34
C HIS A 149 -2.77 6.06 16.80
N ALA A 150 -3.77 5.32 16.28
CA ALA A 150 -3.86 4.92 14.88
C ALA A 150 -3.81 6.10 13.89
N PHE A 151 -4.29 7.28 14.30
CA PHE A 151 -4.36 8.49 13.49
C PHE A 151 -3.24 9.50 13.77
N MET A 152 -2.34 9.23 14.75
CA MET A 152 -1.21 10.10 15.07
C MET A 152 -0.29 10.25 13.86
N ASP A 153 0.25 11.45 13.65
CA ASP A 153 1.25 11.67 12.61
C ASP A 153 2.49 10.80 12.85
N ALA A 154 3.06 10.25 11.79
CA ALA A 154 4.16 9.31 11.88
C ALA A 154 5.44 9.93 12.46
N ASN A 155 5.73 11.20 12.16
CA ASN A 155 6.92 11.88 12.69
C ASN A 155 6.71 12.24 14.17
N GLU A 156 5.49 12.66 14.53
CA GLU A 156 5.13 12.92 15.92
C GLU A 156 5.26 11.66 16.77
N ALA A 157 4.76 10.53 16.26
CA ALA A 157 4.88 9.24 16.92
C ALA A 157 6.34 8.79 17.10
N GLU A 158 7.17 8.98 16.06
CA GLU A 158 8.59 8.65 16.11
C GLU A 158 9.31 9.49 17.18
N ASN A 159 9.08 10.80 17.21
CA ASN A 159 9.64 11.71 18.21
C ASN A 159 9.21 11.37 19.64
N ALA A 160 7.97 10.88 19.82
CA ALA A 160 7.42 10.48 21.12
C ALA A 160 7.74 9.01 21.49
N GLY A 161 8.45 8.26 20.63
CA GLY A 161 8.73 6.84 20.82
C GLY A 161 7.47 5.94 20.77
N ILE A 162 6.39 6.44 20.19
CA ILE A 162 5.11 5.73 20.08
C ILE A 162 5.17 4.79 18.87
N ARG A 163 4.70 3.56 19.08
CA ARG A 163 4.64 2.52 18.03
C ARG A 163 3.27 1.88 18.00
N LEU A 164 2.81 1.54 16.79
CA LEU A 164 1.61 0.72 16.61
C LEU A 164 1.78 -0.63 17.36
N ARG A 165 0.76 -1.03 18.10
CA ARG A 165 0.72 -2.33 18.82
C ARG A 165 -0.52 -3.09 18.37
N LEU A 166 -0.52 -4.39 18.55
CA LEU A 166 -1.74 -5.19 18.40
C LEU A 166 -2.72 -4.80 19.53
N PRO A 167 -4.02 -4.71 19.24
CA PRO A 167 -5.06 -4.41 20.21
C PRO A 167 -5.13 -5.43 21.35
#